data_de79e990722aa4bdcbaec380d6b7b8cd
#
_entry.id   de79e990722aa4bdcbaec380d6b7b8cd
#
_cell.length_a   1.000
_cell.length_b   1.000
_cell.length_c   1.000
_cell.angle_alpha   90.00
_cell.angle_beta   90.00
_cell.angle_gamma   90.00
#
_symmetry.space_group_name_H-M   'P 1'
#
loop_
_entity.id
_entity.type
_entity.pdbx_description
1 polymer ?
#
loop_
_entity_poly.entity_id
_entity_poly.type
_entity_poly.pdbx_seq_one_letter_code
_entity_poly.pdbx_strand_id
1 'polypeptide(L)'
;KGIDQRIRDIFVTREISIGDYVLSGGELPAAVLVDSIVRLLPGVLNDETSALSDSFQGELLDAPVYTRPADWQGHKVPDILLSGHEAAINEWRHEQALERTKNRRPDLLE
;
A
#
# COMPACT_ATOMS: atom_id res chain seq x y z
N LYS A 1 21.16 23.79 -7.81
CA LYS A 1 20.20 23.14 -6.93
C LYS A 1 18.80 23.40 -7.47
N GLY A 2 18.08 22.35 -7.76
CA GLY A 2 16.77 22.45 -8.38
C GLY A 2 16.83 22.47 -9.91
N ILE A 3 15.68 22.67 -10.52
CA ILE A 3 15.49 22.72 -11.97
C ILE A 3 15.22 24.16 -12.38
N ASP A 4 15.76 24.57 -13.54
CA ASP A 4 15.46 25.89 -14.12
C ASP A 4 13.95 26.06 -14.28
N GLN A 5 13.43 27.17 -13.80
CA GLN A 5 11.99 27.44 -13.83
C GLN A 5 11.40 27.38 -15.24
N ARG A 6 12.16 27.80 -16.25
CA ARG A 6 11.73 27.74 -17.66
C ARG A 6 11.49 26.32 -18.16
N ILE A 7 12.25 25.33 -17.65
CA ILE A 7 12.03 23.92 -17.96
C ILE A 7 10.69 23.46 -17.34
N ARG A 8 10.43 23.86 -16.10
CA ARG A 8 9.16 23.55 -15.44
C ARG A 8 7.97 24.17 -16.20
N ASP A 9 8.08 25.40 -16.62
CA ASP A 9 6.99 26.13 -17.27
C ASP A 9 6.71 25.63 -18.70
N ILE A 10 7.74 25.15 -19.42
CA ILE A 10 7.63 24.81 -20.84
C ILE A 10 7.44 23.31 -21.07
N PHE A 11 8.18 22.46 -20.33
CA PHE A 11 8.27 21.02 -20.63
C PHE A 11 7.61 20.12 -19.62
N VAL A 12 7.43 20.56 -18.36
CA VAL A 12 6.87 19.72 -17.31
C VAL A 12 5.35 19.73 -17.40
N THR A 13 4.77 18.57 -17.62
CA THR A 13 3.31 18.40 -17.65
C THR A 13 2.70 18.23 -16.27
N ARG A 14 3.46 17.69 -15.32
CA ARG A 14 2.98 17.41 -13.97
C ARG A 14 4.11 17.42 -12.96
N GLU A 15 3.90 18.10 -11.83
CA GLU A 15 4.79 18.07 -10.68
C GLU A 15 4.14 17.24 -9.58
N ILE A 16 4.91 16.30 -9.02
CA ILE A 16 4.42 15.37 -7.99
C ILE A 16 5.38 15.42 -6.81
N SER A 17 4.83 15.61 -5.60
CA SER A 17 5.56 15.44 -4.35
C SER A 17 5.26 14.07 -3.76
N ILE A 18 6.29 13.41 -3.23
CA ILE A 18 6.17 12.14 -2.49
C ILE A 18 6.19 12.33 -0.97
N GLY A 19 6.36 13.56 -0.48
CA GLY A 19 6.36 13.87 0.95
C GLY A 19 6.95 15.24 1.26
N ASP A 20 6.77 15.68 2.49
CA ASP A 20 7.23 16.98 3.01
C ASP A 20 8.67 16.86 3.54
N TYR A 21 9.60 16.55 2.67
CA TYR A 21 11.03 16.47 2.97
C TYR A 21 11.87 16.79 1.73
N VAL A 22 13.13 17.08 1.94
CA VAL A 22 14.09 17.35 0.87
C VAL A 22 15.02 16.17 0.69
N LEU A 23 15.19 15.74 -0.55
CA LEU A 23 16.13 14.70 -0.95
C LEU A 23 17.31 15.27 -1.71
N SER A 24 18.42 14.51 -1.78
CA SER A 24 19.64 14.91 -2.47
C SER A 24 19.48 15.03 -3.99
N GLY A 25 18.54 14.31 -4.56
CA GLY A 25 18.27 14.27 -6.00
C GLY A 25 16.93 13.66 -6.32
N GLY A 26 16.58 13.56 -7.60
CA GLY A 26 15.31 13.07 -8.09
C GLY A 26 15.23 11.55 -8.35
N GLU A 27 16.33 10.83 -8.18
CA GLU A 27 16.43 9.41 -8.53
C GLU A 27 15.53 8.53 -7.66
N LEU A 28 15.53 8.77 -6.34
CA LEU A 28 14.70 8.01 -5.41
C LEU A 28 13.21 8.29 -5.60
N PRO A 29 12.73 9.54 -5.71
CA PRO A 29 11.34 9.82 -6.05
C PRO A 29 10.90 9.21 -7.37
N ALA A 30 11.77 9.26 -8.40
CA ALA A 30 11.49 8.65 -9.69
C ALA A 30 11.33 7.13 -9.57
N ALA A 31 12.20 6.46 -8.81
CA ALA A 31 12.11 5.03 -8.55
C ALA A 31 10.83 4.66 -7.81
N VAL A 32 10.45 5.43 -6.78
CA VAL A 32 9.18 5.24 -6.04
C VAL A 32 7.98 5.37 -6.97
N LEU A 33 7.96 6.40 -7.81
CA LEU A 33 6.87 6.63 -8.76
C LEU A 33 6.79 5.48 -9.78
N VAL A 34 7.90 5.08 -10.36
CA VAL A 34 7.95 3.96 -11.31
C VAL A 34 7.47 2.67 -10.67
N ASP A 35 7.97 2.31 -9.51
CA ASP A 35 7.56 1.09 -8.81
C ASP A 35 6.07 1.07 -8.47
N SER A 36 5.55 2.17 -7.94
CA SER A 36 4.13 2.28 -7.56
C SER A 36 3.16 2.16 -8.73
N ILE A 37 3.57 2.58 -9.93
CA ILE A 37 2.73 2.53 -11.14
C ILE A 37 2.93 1.21 -11.88
N VAL A 38 4.16 0.81 -12.13
CA VAL A 38 4.49 -0.33 -12.99
C VAL A 38 4.00 -1.65 -12.39
N ARG A 39 4.00 -1.80 -11.07
CA ARG A 39 3.45 -2.97 -10.39
C ARG A 39 1.96 -3.22 -10.66
N LEU A 40 1.22 -2.18 -11.10
CA LEU A 40 -0.20 -2.29 -11.46
C LEU A 40 -0.41 -2.83 -12.89
N LEU A 41 0.63 -2.90 -13.70
CA LEU A 41 0.53 -3.44 -15.05
C LEU A 41 0.43 -4.97 -15.02
N PRO A 42 -0.41 -5.57 -15.89
CA PRO A 42 -0.51 -7.02 -15.98
C PRO A 42 0.86 -7.68 -16.27
N GLY A 43 1.14 -8.79 -15.59
CA GLY A 43 2.34 -9.59 -15.80
C GLY A 43 3.62 -9.04 -15.13
N VAL A 44 3.57 -7.91 -14.44
CA VAL A 44 4.75 -7.35 -13.74
C VAL A 44 5.00 -8.06 -12.42
N LEU A 45 3.95 -8.35 -11.66
CA LEU A 45 4.03 -9.18 -10.46
C LEU A 45 3.68 -10.63 -10.81
N ASN A 46 4.31 -11.58 -10.10
CA ASN A 46 4.05 -13.01 -10.29
C ASN A 46 2.61 -13.41 -9.93
N ASP A 47 1.99 -12.68 -9.01
CA ASP A 47 0.61 -12.84 -8.60
C ASP A 47 -0.16 -11.54 -8.86
N GLU A 48 -0.95 -11.55 -9.92
CA GLU A 48 -1.78 -10.39 -10.31
C GLU A 48 -2.85 -10.06 -9.26
N THR A 49 -3.31 -11.08 -8.50
CA THR A 49 -4.30 -10.88 -7.44
C THR A 49 -3.72 -10.13 -6.25
N SER A 50 -2.41 -10.24 -6.02
CA SER A 50 -1.70 -9.52 -4.95
C SER A 50 -1.81 -8.00 -5.11
N ALA A 51 -1.60 -7.49 -6.31
CA ALA A 51 -1.71 -6.05 -6.58
C ALA A 51 -3.15 -5.53 -6.38
N LEU A 52 -4.16 -6.36 -6.68
CA LEU A 52 -5.57 -5.99 -6.54
C LEU A 52 -6.06 -5.99 -5.09
N SER A 53 -5.39 -6.71 -4.20
CA SER A 53 -5.72 -6.80 -2.77
C SER A 53 -4.96 -5.82 -1.88
N ASP A 54 -3.99 -5.10 -2.44
CA ASP A 54 -3.18 -4.14 -1.69
C ASP A 54 -3.97 -2.91 -1.25
N SER A 55 -3.48 -2.24 -0.21
CA SER A 55 -3.99 -0.94 0.22
C SER A 55 -4.05 0.05 -0.94
N PHE A 56 -5.06 0.90 -0.94
CA PHE A 56 -5.31 1.92 -1.98
C PHE A 56 -5.74 1.38 -3.35
N GLN A 57 -5.97 0.08 -3.50
CA GLN A 57 -6.65 -0.48 -4.68
C GLN A 57 -8.18 -0.42 -4.54
N GLY A 58 -8.67 -0.35 -3.30
CA GLY A 58 -10.04 -0.09 -2.91
C GLY A 58 -10.11 1.06 -1.91
N GLU A 59 -11.21 1.13 -1.17
CA GLU A 59 -11.45 2.18 -0.18
C GLU A 59 -10.86 1.86 1.20
N LEU A 60 -10.30 0.67 1.38
CA LEU A 60 -9.79 0.20 2.67
C LEU A 60 -8.26 0.00 2.64
N LEU A 61 -7.65 0.20 3.80
CA LEU A 61 -6.29 -0.28 4.07
C LEU A 61 -6.32 -1.80 4.24
N ASP A 62 -5.19 -2.46 3.98
CA ASP A 62 -5.05 -3.89 4.15
C ASP A 62 -5.32 -4.34 5.59
N ALA A 63 -5.88 -5.54 5.71
CA ALA A 63 -5.98 -6.25 6.97
C ALA A 63 -4.58 -6.57 7.54
N PRO A 64 -4.46 -6.80 8.87
CA PRO A 64 -3.21 -7.27 9.46
C PRO A 64 -2.75 -8.60 8.85
N VAL A 65 -1.46 -8.67 8.54
CA VAL A 65 -0.82 -9.87 8.02
C VAL A 65 0.01 -10.53 9.11
N TYR A 66 -0.06 -11.86 9.18
CA TYR A 66 0.70 -12.67 10.12
C TYR A 66 1.53 -13.71 9.38
N THR A 67 2.74 -13.96 9.89
CA THR A 67 3.66 -14.96 9.38
C THR A 67 3.88 -16.06 10.42
N ARG A 68 4.61 -17.11 10.07
CA ARG A 68 5.05 -18.13 11.01
C ARG A 68 6.13 -17.61 11.95
N PRO A 69 6.21 -18.15 13.19
CA PRO A 69 5.37 -19.20 13.79
C PRO A 69 4.03 -18.67 14.29
N ALA A 70 3.07 -19.57 14.57
CA ALA A 70 1.76 -19.22 15.11
C ALA A 70 1.81 -18.60 16.52
N ASP A 71 2.85 -18.93 17.28
CA ASP A 71 3.18 -18.32 18.57
C ASP A 71 4.65 -17.87 18.53
N TRP A 72 4.86 -16.58 18.67
CA TRP A 72 6.20 -16.00 18.79
C TRP A 72 6.34 -15.27 20.12
N GLN A 73 7.07 -15.89 21.06
CA GLN A 73 7.32 -15.34 22.39
C GLN A 73 6.04 -14.93 23.15
N GLY A 74 4.98 -15.73 23.04
CA GLY A 74 3.69 -15.46 23.66
C GLY A 74 2.75 -14.58 22.81
N HIS A 75 3.22 -14.03 21.70
CA HIS A 75 2.41 -13.30 20.73
C HIS A 75 1.81 -14.27 19.72
N LYS A 76 0.51 -14.49 19.78
CA LYS A 76 -0.18 -15.49 18.97
C LYS A 76 -0.87 -14.87 17.75
N VAL A 77 -0.85 -15.62 16.65
CA VAL A 77 -1.73 -15.36 15.51
C VAL A 77 -3.18 -15.57 15.95
N PRO A 78 -4.13 -14.71 15.56
CA PRO A 78 -5.55 -14.93 15.85
C PRO A 78 -6.04 -16.30 15.40
N ASP A 79 -6.76 -17.01 16.28
CA ASP A 79 -7.20 -18.38 16.03
C ASP A 79 -8.06 -18.53 14.77
N ILE A 80 -8.84 -17.49 14.44
CA ILE A 80 -9.66 -17.49 13.22
C ILE A 80 -8.82 -17.69 11.94
N LEU A 81 -7.60 -17.16 11.89
CA LEU A 81 -6.72 -17.31 10.74
C LEU A 81 -6.13 -18.72 10.61
N LEU A 82 -6.17 -19.51 11.68
CA LEU A 82 -5.71 -20.90 11.73
C LEU A 82 -6.87 -21.90 11.55
N SER A 83 -8.11 -21.45 11.47
CA SER A 83 -9.30 -22.27 11.47
C SER A 83 -9.53 -23.06 10.16
N GLY A 84 -8.99 -22.58 9.05
CA GLY A 84 -9.26 -23.13 7.72
C GLY A 84 -10.63 -22.77 7.13
N HIS A 85 -11.43 -21.95 7.80
CA HIS A 85 -12.74 -21.49 7.33
C HIS A 85 -12.61 -20.21 6.51
N GLU A 86 -12.40 -20.35 5.21
CA GLU A 86 -12.14 -19.24 4.27
C GLU A 86 -13.17 -18.09 4.40
N ALA A 87 -14.46 -18.39 4.47
CA ALA A 87 -15.49 -17.36 4.57
C ALA A 87 -15.34 -16.52 5.85
N ALA A 88 -15.14 -17.18 6.99
CA ALA A 88 -14.95 -16.51 8.28
C ALA A 88 -13.63 -15.74 8.35
N ILE A 89 -12.56 -16.25 7.71
CA ILE A 89 -11.28 -15.55 7.58
C ILE A 89 -11.43 -14.27 6.76
N ASN A 90 -12.16 -14.34 5.65
CA ASN A 90 -12.37 -13.17 4.78
C ASN A 90 -13.23 -12.11 5.46
N GLU A 91 -14.27 -12.51 6.20
CA GLU A 91 -15.08 -11.60 7.01
C GLU A 91 -14.23 -10.90 8.07
N TRP A 92 -13.45 -11.66 8.81
CA TRP A 92 -12.51 -11.09 9.81
C TRP A 92 -11.51 -10.11 9.18
N ARG A 93 -10.93 -10.46 8.03
CA ARG A 93 -10.01 -9.56 7.32
C ARG A 93 -10.70 -8.26 6.92
N HIS A 94 -11.92 -8.34 6.42
CA HIS A 94 -12.68 -7.15 6.03
C HIS A 94 -12.97 -6.26 7.25
N GLU A 95 -13.39 -6.83 8.37
CA GLU A 95 -13.63 -6.10 9.62
C GLU A 95 -12.35 -5.40 10.11
N GLN A 96 -11.21 -6.11 10.11
CA GLN A 96 -9.92 -5.55 10.51
C GLN A 96 -9.43 -4.44 9.57
N ALA A 97 -9.63 -4.61 8.28
CA ALA A 97 -9.33 -3.58 7.28
C ALA A 97 -10.16 -2.32 7.50
N LEU A 98 -11.46 -2.47 7.75
CA LEU A 98 -12.37 -1.38 8.02
C LEU A 98 -12.01 -0.63 9.32
N GLU A 99 -11.74 -1.35 10.39
CA GLU A 99 -11.32 -0.77 11.67
C GLU A 99 -9.99 -0.02 11.53
N ARG A 100 -9.01 -0.62 10.87
CA ARG A 100 -7.72 0.02 10.60
C ARG A 100 -7.88 1.29 9.77
N THR A 101 -8.74 1.28 8.76
CA THR A 101 -9.02 2.44 7.92
C THR A 101 -9.66 3.56 8.71
N LYS A 102 -10.68 3.26 9.51
CA LYS A 102 -11.33 4.24 10.42
C LYS A 102 -10.32 4.93 11.34
N ASN A 103 -9.38 4.16 11.87
CA ASN A 103 -8.42 4.67 12.85
C ASN A 103 -7.24 5.43 12.21
N ARG A 104 -6.81 5.07 11.01
CA ARG A 104 -5.59 5.62 10.40
C ARG A 104 -5.85 6.53 9.21
N ARG A 105 -6.87 6.22 8.42
CA ARG A 105 -7.21 6.94 7.19
C ARG A 105 -8.73 7.06 7.04
N PRO A 106 -9.41 7.75 7.98
CA PRO A 106 -10.85 7.96 7.90
C PRO A 106 -11.29 8.69 6.62
N ASP A 107 -10.40 9.47 6.03
CA ASP A 107 -10.58 10.17 4.76
C ASP A 107 -10.89 9.23 3.57
N LEU A 108 -10.47 7.96 3.63
CA LEU A 108 -10.78 6.98 2.59
C LEU A 108 -12.22 6.45 2.64
N LEU A 109 -12.95 6.71 3.72
CA LEU A 109 -14.32 6.26 3.92
C LEU A 109 -15.37 7.35 3.64
N GLU A 110 -14.92 8.52 3.27
CA GLU A 110 -15.76 9.65 2.85
C GLU A 110 -16.00 9.60 1.31
#